data_780b149e94b02e54743b0c4ebab5ffea
#
_entry.id   780b149e94b02e54743b0c4ebab5ffea
#
_cell.length_a   1.000
_cell.length_b   1.000
_cell.length_c   1.000
_cell.angle_alpha   90.00
_cell.angle_beta   90.00
_cell.angle_gamma   90.00
#
_symmetry.space_group_name_H-M   'P 1'
#
loop_
_entity.id
_entity.type
_entity.pdbx_description
1 polymer ?
#
loop_
_entity_poly.entity_id
_entity_poly.type
_entity_poly.pdbx_seq_one_letter_code
_entity_poly.pdbx_strand_id
1 'polypeptide(L)'
;DDLWKAEKGKRKEAGDENPDKQDFFKIIYGVEAYLVDDLKEIVTNDKGQGLHEDYVVFDIETTGFSPVNNRIIEIGAVKVSGGEIVDRFSTFVNPDVPIPFEIEKLTSIRDEDVMDSPQIDVILPQFLEFCDGCIMVAHNASFDMSFIMENCRRLGYPQEFTYVDTVGISRVLLKNQSKHTLDAVAKTLGISLENHHRAVDDAECTAHIFVKFIKMLEEQDIHNLTEVNALGASSVDAVKKMPSYHAIILAKNDLGRINLYRLVSQSHLTYFNKHPRIPKSLILKYREGLILGSACEAGELYRALLDGQSDAQIARLVKFYDYLEIQPCGNNKFMIASEKIRTVNSIEDIQNINRRIVELGEQFHKPVVATCDVHFLDPEDEIYRRIIMAGRGFDDADDQAPLYLHTTEEMLEEFSYLGSDKAEEIVITNTN
;
A
#
# COMPACT_ATOMS: atom_id res chain seq x y z
N ASP A 1 -24.40 -17.74 17.71
CA ASP A 1 -24.40 -18.97 18.53
C ASP A 1 -25.77 -19.24 19.20
N ASP A 2 -26.44 -18.23 19.73
CA ASP A 2 -27.73 -18.40 20.42
C ASP A 2 -28.90 -18.62 19.43
N LEU A 3 -28.86 -17.92 18.27
CA LEU A 3 -29.82 -18.16 17.18
C LEU A 3 -29.71 -19.59 16.62
N TRP A 4 -28.48 -20.08 16.44
CA TRP A 4 -28.23 -21.45 16.01
C TRP A 4 -28.77 -22.47 17.04
N LYS A 5 -28.50 -22.27 18.34
CA LYS A 5 -29.00 -23.12 19.39
C LYS A 5 -30.53 -23.17 19.47
N ALA A 6 -31.16 -21.99 19.32
CA ALA A 6 -32.61 -21.87 19.27
C ALA A 6 -33.24 -22.64 18.09
N GLU A 7 -32.64 -22.49 16.89
CA GLU A 7 -33.13 -23.15 15.69
C GLU A 7 -32.89 -24.65 15.72
N LYS A 8 -31.72 -25.10 16.20
CA LYS A 8 -31.44 -26.52 16.49
C LYS A 8 -32.46 -27.14 17.46
N GLY A 9 -32.88 -26.37 18.48
CA GLY A 9 -33.93 -26.78 19.40
C GLY A 9 -35.27 -27.00 18.70
N LYS A 10 -35.71 -26.02 17.87
CA LYS A 10 -36.96 -26.13 17.08
C LYS A 10 -36.93 -27.33 16.13
N ARG A 11 -35.83 -27.59 15.44
CA ARG A 11 -35.67 -28.72 14.51
C ARG A 11 -35.75 -30.06 15.22
N LYS A 12 -35.14 -30.19 16.42
CA LYS A 12 -35.29 -31.40 17.27
C LYS A 12 -36.73 -31.62 17.66
N GLU A 13 -37.43 -30.58 18.09
CA GLU A 13 -38.85 -30.65 18.45
C GLU A 13 -39.73 -31.01 17.26
N ALA A 14 -39.36 -30.60 16.05
CA ALA A 14 -40.02 -30.93 14.80
C ALA A 14 -39.67 -32.34 14.25
N GLY A 15 -38.81 -33.11 14.94
CA GLY A 15 -38.42 -34.45 14.53
C GLY A 15 -37.43 -34.52 13.37
N ASP A 16 -36.63 -33.47 13.17
CA ASP A 16 -35.58 -33.45 12.15
C ASP A 16 -34.52 -34.52 12.41
N GLU A 17 -34.28 -35.41 11.44
CA GLU A 17 -33.30 -36.49 11.55
C GLU A 17 -31.85 -36.00 11.68
N ASN A 18 -31.57 -34.75 11.19
CA ASN A 18 -30.24 -34.15 11.27
C ASN A 18 -30.28 -32.70 11.76
N PRO A 19 -30.68 -32.45 13.03
CA PRO A 19 -30.86 -31.11 13.59
C PRO A 19 -29.54 -30.29 13.66
N ASP A 20 -28.38 -30.92 13.50
CA ASP A 20 -27.05 -30.31 13.50
C ASP A 20 -26.63 -29.84 12.12
N LYS A 21 -27.39 -30.13 11.07
CA LYS A 21 -27.10 -29.68 9.70
C LYS A 21 -27.35 -28.18 9.55
N GLN A 22 -26.32 -27.44 9.25
CA GLN A 22 -26.34 -25.95 9.12
C GLN A 22 -26.75 -25.49 7.70
N ASP A 23 -27.90 -25.91 7.21
CA ASP A 23 -28.29 -25.65 5.82
C ASP A 23 -28.98 -24.30 5.61
N PHE A 24 -29.45 -23.67 6.66
CA PHE A 24 -30.36 -22.52 6.60
C PHE A 24 -29.83 -21.28 7.33
N PHE A 25 -28.85 -21.42 8.23
CA PHE A 25 -28.25 -20.30 8.94
C PHE A 25 -26.78 -20.59 9.26
N LYS A 26 -25.87 -19.75 8.76
CA LYS A 26 -24.44 -19.90 8.95
C LYS A 26 -23.89 -18.69 9.68
N ILE A 27 -23.12 -18.92 10.74
CA ILE A 27 -22.35 -17.90 11.45
C ILE A 27 -20.90 -17.97 10.99
N ILE A 28 -20.38 -16.86 10.45
CA ILE A 28 -18.98 -16.71 10.09
C ILE A 28 -18.33 -15.78 11.08
N TYR A 29 -17.27 -16.26 11.74
CA TYR A 29 -16.44 -15.43 12.62
C TYR A 29 -15.45 -14.64 11.79
N GLY A 30 -15.34 -13.34 12.04
CA GLY A 30 -14.42 -12.48 11.34
C GLY A 30 -13.91 -11.32 12.20
N VAL A 31 -12.94 -10.61 11.68
CA VAL A 31 -12.43 -9.37 12.24
C VAL A 31 -12.03 -8.42 11.13
N GLU A 32 -12.35 -7.14 11.29
CA GLU A 32 -11.69 -6.08 10.58
C GLU A 32 -10.39 -5.77 11.32
N ALA A 33 -9.27 -5.96 10.63
CA ALA A 33 -7.94 -5.94 11.21
C ALA A 33 -7.13 -4.73 10.75
N TYR A 34 -6.21 -4.29 11.58
CA TYR A 34 -5.15 -3.34 11.20
C TYR A 34 -3.94 -4.10 10.65
N LEU A 35 -3.95 -4.34 9.35
CA LEU A 35 -2.91 -5.05 8.62
C LEU A 35 -1.63 -4.20 8.51
N VAL A 36 -0.48 -4.82 8.71
CA VAL A 36 0.83 -4.21 8.46
C VAL A 36 1.57 -5.02 7.40
N ASP A 37 2.05 -4.36 6.36
CA ASP A 37 2.88 -4.98 5.34
C ASP A 37 4.34 -5.05 5.80
N ASP A 38 4.66 -6.07 6.58
CA ASP A 38 6.01 -6.40 7.05
C ASP A 38 6.75 -7.33 6.07
N LEU A 39 6.10 -7.68 4.96
CA LEU A 39 6.72 -8.40 3.84
C LEU A 39 7.42 -7.45 2.85
N LYS A 40 7.38 -6.14 3.10
CA LYS A 40 8.18 -5.20 2.33
C LYS A 40 9.65 -5.55 2.49
N GLU A 41 10.19 -6.09 1.42
CA GLU A 41 11.60 -6.37 1.30
C GLU A 41 12.37 -5.05 1.33
N ILE A 42 13.45 -4.98 2.10
CA ILE A 42 14.42 -3.88 2.05
C ILE A 42 15.12 -3.90 0.69
N VAL A 43 15.35 -5.10 0.16
CA VAL A 43 15.93 -5.36 -1.15
C VAL A 43 14.92 -6.10 -2.00
N THR A 44 14.48 -5.49 -3.07
CA THR A 44 13.56 -6.12 -4.03
C THR A 44 14.34 -6.89 -5.08
N ASN A 45 13.84 -8.08 -5.46
CA ASN A 45 14.46 -8.97 -6.46
C ASN A 45 15.89 -9.35 -6.08
N ASP A 46 16.08 -9.65 -4.79
CA ASP A 46 17.34 -10.14 -4.23
C ASP A 46 17.75 -11.48 -4.87
N LYS A 47 19.01 -11.60 -5.25
CA LYS A 47 19.62 -12.79 -5.87
C LYS A 47 20.82 -13.30 -5.06
N GLY A 48 20.95 -12.91 -3.80
CA GLY A 48 22.05 -13.27 -2.93
C GLY A 48 23.34 -12.46 -3.18
N GLN A 49 23.23 -11.27 -3.79
CA GLN A 49 24.38 -10.39 -4.04
C GLN A 49 25.07 -9.98 -2.74
N GLY A 50 26.39 -9.79 -2.78
CA GLY A 50 27.19 -9.28 -1.67
C GLY A 50 26.90 -7.81 -1.36
N LEU A 51 27.51 -7.27 -0.29
CA LEU A 51 27.39 -5.85 0.05
C LEU A 51 28.39 -4.96 -0.71
N HIS A 52 29.35 -5.52 -1.40
CA HIS A 52 30.41 -4.78 -2.13
C HIS A 52 30.25 -4.80 -3.65
N GLU A 53 29.03 -4.91 -4.10
CA GLU A 53 28.70 -4.80 -5.53
C GLU A 53 28.79 -3.33 -5.99
N ASP A 54 28.70 -3.10 -7.29
CA ASP A 54 28.53 -1.76 -7.84
C ASP A 54 27.07 -1.32 -7.72
N TYR A 55 26.88 -0.09 -7.28
CA TYR A 55 25.55 0.47 -7.03
C TYR A 55 25.34 1.75 -7.85
N VAL A 56 24.11 1.95 -8.31
CA VAL A 56 23.62 3.26 -8.75
C VAL A 56 22.64 3.77 -7.73
N VAL A 57 23.03 4.80 -7.00
CA VAL A 57 22.16 5.51 -6.06
C VAL A 57 21.51 6.67 -6.80
N PHE A 58 20.19 6.74 -6.78
CA PHE A 58 19.47 7.72 -7.60
C PHE A 58 18.26 8.29 -6.86
N ASP A 59 17.83 9.43 -7.35
CA ASP A 59 16.63 10.14 -6.93
C ASP A 59 15.98 10.79 -8.17
N ILE A 60 14.67 11.01 -8.13
CA ILE A 60 13.94 11.67 -9.22
C ILE A 60 13.04 12.78 -8.69
N GLU A 61 12.90 13.85 -9.47
CA GLU A 61 11.85 14.83 -9.28
C GLU A 61 10.74 14.63 -10.32
N THR A 62 9.50 14.88 -9.92
CA THR A 62 8.32 14.54 -10.72
C THR A 62 7.24 15.61 -10.65
N THR A 63 6.32 15.64 -11.62
CA THR A 63 5.16 16.55 -11.60
C THR A 63 4.08 16.16 -10.59
N GLY A 64 4.30 15.11 -9.79
CA GLY A 64 3.36 14.62 -8.77
C GLY A 64 3.64 13.16 -8.39
N PHE A 65 2.74 12.50 -7.69
CA PHE A 65 3.01 11.23 -7.00
C PHE A 65 2.60 9.96 -7.78
N SER A 66 1.86 10.08 -8.86
CA SER A 66 1.35 8.94 -9.64
C SER A 66 2.25 8.65 -10.85
N PRO A 67 2.92 7.50 -10.94
CA PRO A 67 3.77 7.15 -12.08
C PRO A 67 2.98 7.02 -13.40
N VAL A 68 1.67 6.76 -13.31
CA VAL A 68 0.79 6.66 -14.47
C VAL A 68 0.39 8.06 -14.99
N ASN A 69 0.04 8.97 -14.08
CA ASN A 69 -0.54 10.28 -14.42
C ASN A 69 0.49 11.41 -14.45
N ASN A 70 1.58 11.26 -13.73
CA ASN A 70 2.61 12.29 -13.61
C ASN A 70 3.87 11.93 -14.42
N ARG A 71 4.79 12.88 -14.51
CA ARG A 71 5.99 12.77 -15.35
C ARG A 71 7.24 13.05 -14.53
N ILE A 72 8.35 12.45 -14.92
CA ILE A 72 9.68 12.77 -14.40
C ILE A 72 10.11 14.13 -14.97
N ILE A 73 10.70 14.98 -14.15
CA ILE A 73 11.25 16.30 -14.52
C ILE A 73 12.75 16.41 -14.27
N GLU A 74 13.33 15.59 -13.38
CA GLU A 74 14.76 15.48 -13.16
C GLU A 74 15.13 14.04 -12.78
N ILE A 75 16.29 13.55 -13.25
CA ILE A 75 16.92 12.32 -12.78
C ILE A 75 18.32 12.68 -12.30
N GLY A 76 18.62 12.38 -11.03
CA GLY A 76 19.94 12.49 -10.44
C GLY A 76 20.43 11.13 -9.99
N ALA A 77 21.65 10.75 -10.34
CA ALA A 77 22.22 9.50 -9.92
C ALA A 77 23.74 9.57 -9.73
N VAL A 78 24.26 8.74 -8.84
CA VAL A 78 25.69 8.54 -8.64
C VAL A 78 26.01 7.05 -8.66
N LYS A 79 27.10 6.69 -9.31
CA LYS A 79 27.63 5.33 -9.29
C LYS A 79 28.61 5.17 -8.14
N VAL A 80 28.37 4.16 -7.31
CA VAL A 80 29.23 3.82 -6.16
C VAL A 80 29.91 2.50 -6.44
N SER A 81 31.25 2.48 -6.41
CA SER A 81 32.08 1.29 -6.54
C SER A 81 33.16 1.30 -5.45
N GLY A 82 33.35 0.18 -4.78
CA GLY A 82 34.29 0.07 -3.67
C GLY A 82 34.03 1.04 -2.50
N GLY A 83 32.80 1.51 -2.35
CA GLY A 83 32.40 2.47 -1.30
C GLY A 83 32.69 3.93 -1.62
N GLU A 84 33.11 4.26 -2.83
CA GLU A 84 33.41 5.61 -3.30
C GLU A 84 32.50 5.98 -4.50
N ILE A 85 32.14 7.25 -4.62
CA ILE A 85 31.41 7.76 -5.80
C ILE A 85 32.38 7.89 -6.95
N VAL A 86 32.15 7.15 -8.03
CA VAL A 86 33.06 7.08 -9.20
C VAL A 86 32.50 7.76 -10.44
N ASP A 87 31.19 7.96 -10.53
CA ASP A 87 30.55 8.59 -11.68
C ASP A 87 29.22 9.27 -11.29
N ARG A 88 28.72 10.19 -12.13
CA ARG A 88 27.50 10.95 -11.90
C ARG A 88 26.66 11.05 -13.16
N PHE A 89 25.35 10.98 -13.00
CA PHE A 89 24.35 11.23 -14.01
C PHE A 89 23.37 12.28 -13.49
N SER A 90 23.17 13.38 -14.20
CA SER A 90 22.22 14.42 -13.80
C SER A 90 21.63 15.07 -15.05
N THR A 91 20.30 15.06 -15.15
CA THR A 91 19.63 15.66 -16.31
C THR A 91 18.21 16.08 -15.95
N PHE A 92 17.80 17.22 -16.49
CA PHE A 92 16.39 17.55 -16.57
C PHE A 92 15.70 16.74 -17.66
N VAL A 93 14.41 16.54 -17.50
CA VAL A 93 13.55 15.83 -18.44
C VAL A 93 12.35 16.71 -18.76
N ASN A 94 12.10 16.96 -20.04
CA ASN A 94 10.90 17.68 -20.45
C ASN A 94 9.66 16.78 -20.24
N PRO A 95 8.73 17.16 -19.34
CA PRO A 95 7.55 16.35 -19.05
C PRO A 95 6.46 16.43 -20.12
N ASP A 96 6.56 17.38 -21.06
CA ASP A 96 5.53 17.70 -22.06
C ASP A 96 4.16 18.09 -21.45
N VAL A 97 4.16 18.50 -20.18
CA VAL A 97 3.02 19.01 -19.42
C VAL A 97 3.50 20.10 -18.47
N PRO A 98 2.65 21.07 -18.10
CA PRO A 98 3.03 22.11 -17.14
C PRO A 98 3.38 21.50 -15.77
N ILE A 99 4.39 22.05 -15.10
CA ILE A 99 4.75 21.68 -13.73
C ILE A 99 3.77 22.36 -12.78
N PRO A 100 3.07 21.60 -11.90
CA PRO A 100 2.16 22.20 -10.93
C PRO A 100 2.91 23.15 -9.98
N PHE A 101 2.29 24.29 -9.64
CA PHE A 101 2.89 25.30 -8.75
C PHE A 101 3.40 24.74 -7.41
N GLU A 102 2.70 23.78 -6.84
CA GLU A 102 3.13 23.13 -5.59
C GLU A 102 4.42 22.31 -5.76
N ILE A 103 4.63 21.74 -6.94
CA ILE A 103 5.87 21.02 -7.28
C ILE A 103 7.01 22.02 -7.54
N GLU A 104 6.75 23.09 -8.29
CA GLU A 104 7.72 24.18 -8.48
C GLU A 104 8.20 24.72 -7.12
N LYS A 105 7.26 24.97 -6.19
CA LYS A 105 7.58 25.44 -4.85
C LYS A 105 8.41 24.43 -4.03
N LEU A 106 8.20 23.13 -4.24
CA LEU A 106 8.91 22.07 -3.53
C LEU A 106 10.31 21.86 -4.09
N THR A 107 10.44 21.73 -5.42
CA THR A 107 11.66 21.33 -6.12
C THR A 107 12.48 22.53 -6.62
N SER A 108 11.85 23.70 -6.69
CA SER A 108 12.38 24.91 -7.34
C SER A 108 12.64 24.73 -8.84
N ILE A 109 12.10 23.67 -9.47
CA ILE A 109 12.19 23.42 -10.91
C ILE A 109 10.98 24.03 -11.58
N ARG A 110 11.20 24.86 -12.60
CA ARG A 110 10.18 25.57 -13.37
C ARG A 110 10.03 25.00 -14.77
N ASP A 111 8.94 25.31 -15.43
CA ASP A 111 8.73 24.96 -16.85
C ASP A 111 9.90 25.45 -17.73
N GLU A 112 10.44 26.67 -17.48
CA GLU A 112 11.57 27.23 -18.20
C GLU A 112 12.88 26.43 -18.08
N ASP A 113 13.05 25.68 -16.96
CA ASP A 113 14.25 24.88 -16.73
C ASP A 113 14.25 23.57 -17.52
N VAL A 114 13.05 23.05 -17.84
CA VAL A 114 12.87 21.73 -18.45
C VAL A 114 12.40 21.76 -19.90
N MET A 115 11.87 22.88 -20.39
CA MET A 115 11.23 22.97 -21.71
C MET A 115 12.17 22.65 -22.89
N ASP A 116 13.45 22.96 -22.76
CA ASP A 116 14.47 22.69 -23.78
C ASP A 116 15.20 21.35 -23.52
N SER A 117 14.85 20.62 -22.48
CA SER A 117 15.46 19.33 -22.14
C SER A 117 14.88 18.20 -23.00
N PRO A 118 15.63 17.10 -23.20
CA PRO A 118 15.09 15.93 -23.89
C PRO A 118 13.92 15.30 -23.10
N GLN A 119 13.04 14.62 -23.82
CA GLN A 119 11.95 13.84 -23.20
C GLN A 119 12.45 12.51 -22.64
N ILE A 120 11.59 11.84 -21.88
CA ILE A 120 11.96 10.60 -21.16
C ILE A 120 12.34 9.45 -22.10
N ASP A 121 11.81 9.40 -23.31
CA ASP A 121 12.16 8.39 -24.33
C ASP A 121 13.61 8.47 -24.79
N VAL A 122 14.24 9.66 -24.71
CA VAL A 122 15.65 9.89 -24.99
C VAL A 122 16.52 9.64 -23.75
N ILE A 123 16.04 10.05 -22.58
CA ILE A 123 16.81 9.99 -21.32
C ILE A 123 16.81 8.60 -20.70
N LEU A 124 15.67 7.89 -20.72
CA LEU A 124 15.56 6.59 -20.06
C LEU A 124 16.59 5.57 -20.57
N PRO A 125 16.83 5.41 -21.89
CA PRO A 125 17.88 4.50 -22.37
C PRO A 125 19.27 4.84 -21.83
N GLN A 126 19.61 6.14 -21.74
CA GLN A 126 20.90 6.59 -21.21
C GLN A 126 21.02 6.30 -19.70
N PHE A 127 19.94 6.51 -18.95
CA PHE A 127 19.89 6.17 -17.54
C PHE A 127 19.99 4.66 -17.31
N LEU A 128 19.32 3.84 -18.12
CA LEU A 128 19.41 2.39 -18.03
C LEU A 128 20.81 1.88 -18.38
N GLU A 129 21.48 2.49 -19.35
CA GLU A 129 22.89 2.18 -19.67
C GLU A 129 23.82 2.57 -18.51
N PHE A 130 23.58 3.71 -17.86
CA PHE A 130 24.31 4.11 -16.65
C PHE A 130 24.12 3.11 -15.50
N CYS A 131 22.94 2.49 -15.38
CA CYS A 131 22.60 1.50 -14.37
C CYS A 131 23.07 0.06 -14.70
N ASP A 132 23.56 -0.18 -15.94
CA ASP A 132 23.88 -1.54 -16.37
C ASP A 132 24.91 -2.21 -15.45
N GLY A 133 24.61 -3.45 -15.07
CA GLY A 133 25.46 -4.25 -14.17
C GLY A 133 25.44 -3.80 -12.70
N CYS A 134 24.68 -2.78 -12.33
CA CYS A 134 24.62 -2.24 -10.97
C CYS A 134 23.33 -2.59 -10.25
N ILE A 135 23.37 -2.60 -8.92
CA ILE A 135 22.20 -2.65 -8.06
C ILE A 135 21.71 -1.22 -7.84
N MET A 136 20.41 -0.97 -8.01
CA MET A 136 19.83 0.35 -7.82
C MET A 136 19.56 0.62 -6.33
N VAL A 137 19.74 1.86 -5.89
CA VAL A 137 19.50 2.28 -4.51
C VAL A 137 18.78 3.62 -4.51
N ALA A 138 17.73 3.76 -3.70
CA ALA A 138 17.07 5.04 -3.49
C ALA A 138 16.55 5.19 -2.05
N HIS A 139 16.20 6.41 -1.66
CA HIS A 139 15.61 6.69 -0.37
C HIS A 139 14.08 6.72 -0.49
N ASN A 140 13.38 5.70 0.01
CA ASN A 140 12.00 5.35 -0.30
C ASN A 140 11.85 4.82 -1.74
N ALA A 141 12.72 3.89 -2.10
CA ALA A 141 12.96 3.38 -3.45
C ALA A 141 11.70 2.94 -4.22
N SER A 142 10.62 2.57 -3.51
CA SER A 142 9.37 2.19 -4.16
C SER A 142 8.75 3.34 -4.97
N PHE A 143 8.96 4.60 -4.56
CA PHE A 143 8.49 5.77 -5.29
C PHE A 143 9.26 5.92 -6.60
N ASP A 144 10.58 6.09 -6.53
CA ASP A 144 11.44 6.33 -7.70
C ASP A 144 11.37 5.18 -8.70
N MET A 145 11.46 3.94 -8.20
CA MET A 145 11.37 2.75 -9.04
C MET A 145 10.02 2.61 -9.72
N SER A 146 8.92 3.08 -9.11
CA SER A 146 7.61 3.03 -9.74
C SER A 146 7.55 3.86 -11.04
N PHE A 147 8.16 5.04 -11.04
CA PHE A 147 8.27 5.89 -12.22
C PHE A 147 9.21 5.31 -13.28
N ILE A 148 10.37 4.80 -12.88
CA ILE A 148 11.31 4.14 -13.79
C ILE A 148 10.65 2.93 -14.46
N MET A 149 10.03 2.03 -13.68
CA MET A 149 9.36 0.83 -14.21
C MET A 149 8.19 1.16 -15.12
N GLU A 150 7.37 2.18 -14.79
CA GLU A 150 6.26 2.60 -15.64
C GLU A 150 6.75 3.15 -16.98
N ASN A 151 7.82 3.94 -16.99
CA ASN A 151 8.42 4.44 -18.23
C ASN A 151 9.09 3.30 -19.03
N CYS A 152 9.74 2.34 -18.37
CA CYS A 152 10.23 1.11 -19.01
C CYS A 152 9.07 0.34 -19.67
N ARG A 153 7.94 0.17 -18.98
CA ARG A 153 6.74 -0.50 -19.51
C ARG A 153 6.21 0.21 -20.76
N ARG A 154 6.09 1.55 -20.72
CA ARG A 154 5.60 2.36 -21.83
C ARG A 154 6.49 2.29 -23.06
N LEU A 155 7.80 2.24 -22.84
CA LEU A 155 8.81 2.26 -23.91
C LEU A 155 9.30 0.86 -24.31
N GLY A 156 8.79 -0.21 -23.66
CA GLY A 156 9.12 -1.60 -24.02
C GLY A 156 10.46 -2.08 -23.50
N TYR A 157 11.01 -1.46 -22.45
CA TYR A 157 12.24 -1.93 -21.78
C TYR A 157 11.95 -2.97 -20.71
N PRO A 158 12.95 -3.81 -20.32
CA PRO A 158 12.85 -4.71 -19.18
C PRO A 158 12.49 -3.98 -17.88
N GLN A 159 11.73 -4.66 -16.99
CA GLN A 159 11.26 -4.10 -15.73
C GLN A 159 11.81 -4.86 -14.51
N GLU A 160 12.75 -5.76 -14.69
CA GLU A 160 13.35 -6.55 -13.61
C GLU A 160 14.63 -5.88 -13.11
N PHE A 161 14.51 -5.18 -11.99
CA PHE A 161 15.64 -4.54 -11.33
C PHE A 161 15.83 -5.13 -9.92
N THR A 162 17.09 -5.31 -9.50
CA THR A 162 17.42 -5.44 -8.09
C THR A 162 17.62 -4.05 -7.53
N TYR A 163 16.87 -3.71 -6.45
CA TYR A 163 17.02 -2.40 -5.82
C TYR A 163 16.88 -2.45 -4.30
N VAL A 164 17.53 -1.51 -3.63
CA VAL A 164 17.62 -1.39 -2.17
C VAL A 164 16.91 -0.13 -1.72
N ASP A 165 16.05 -0.24 -0.68
CA ASP A 165 15.42 0.90 -0.01
C ASP A 165 16.19 1.29 1.25
N THR A 166 16.85 2.44 1.22
CA THR A 166 17.60 2.96 2.38
C THR A 166 16.70 3.35 3.57
N VAL A 167 15.42 3.66 3.36
CA VAL A 167 14.45 3.83 4.45
C VAL A 167 14.26 2.52 5.20
N GLY A 168 14.17 1.40 4.48
CA GLY A 168 14.08 0.08 5.09
C GLY A 168 15.29 -0.22 5.97
N ILE A 169 16.51 -0.01 5.45
CA ILE A 169 17.76 -0.18 6.21
C ILE A 169 17.78 0.76 7.42
N SER A 170 17.42 2.03 7.25
CA SER A 170 17.44 3.01 8.33
C SER A 170 16.56 2.62 9.51
N ARG A 171 15.38 2.02 9.23
CA ARG A 171 14.45 1.54 10.27
C ARG A 171 15.04 0.41 11.11
N VAL A 172 15.86 -0.43 10.49
CA VAL A 172 16.51 -1.56 11.17
C VAL A 172 17.73 -1.12 11.96
N LEU A 173 18.57 -0.27 11.37
CA LEU A 173 19.83 0.15 11.99
C LEU A 173 19.65 1.29 13.00
N LEU A 174 18.77 2.26 12.72
CA LEU A 174 18.56 3.46 13.55
C LEU A 174 17.28 3.31 14.40
N LYS A 175 17.21 2.27 15.22
CA LYS A 175 15.99 1.84 15.98
C LYS A 175 15.39 2.92 16.88
N ASN A 176 16.20 3.86 17.37
CA ASN A 176 15.77 4.93 18.28
C ASN A 176 15.30 6.20 17.54
N GLN A 177 15.38 6.22 16.22
CA GLN A 177 14.97 7.36 15.40
C GLN A 177 13.48 7.30 15.12
N SER A 178 12.78 8.42 15.25
CA SER A 178 11.32 8.50 15.03
C SER A 178 10.94 8.84 13.58
N LYS A 179 11.85 9.56 12.87
CA LYS A 179 11.64 9.97 11.46
C LYS A 179 12.77 9.41 10.61
N HIS A 180 12.42 8.82 9.48
CA HIS A 180 13.36 8.22 8.53
C HIS A 180 13.34 8.94 7.17
N THR A 181 13.12 10.26 7.19
CA THR A 181 13.30 11.13 6.01
C THR A 181 14.78 11.31 5.74
N LEU A 182 15.14 11.66 4.50
CA LEU A 182 16.54 11.82 4.08
C LEU A 182 17.31 12.74 5.01
N ASP A 183 16.78 13.95 5.29
CA ASP A 183 17.38 14.93 6.23
C ASP A 183 17.63 14.34 7.63
N ALA A 184 16.61 13.61 8.15
CA ALA A 184 16.70 13.10 9.52
C ALA A 184 17.76 12.00 9.62
N VAL A 185 17.87 11.15 8.60
CA VAL A 185 18.90 10.10 8.51
C VAL A 185 20.28 10.72 8.29
N ALA A 186 20.43 11.66 7.34
CA ALA A 186 21.66 12.36 7.07
C ALA A 186 22.19 13.05 8.35
N LYS A 187 21.33 13.80 9.03
CA LYS A 187 21.67 14.46 10.31
C LYS A 187 22.14 13.48 11.37
N THR A 188 21.46 12.34 11.54
CA THR A 188 21.84 11.33 12.53
C THR A 188 23.20 10.72 12.23
N LEU A 189 23.50 10.52 10.95
CA LEU A 189 24.76 9.97 10.49
C LEU A 189 25.86 11.03 10.32
N GLY A 190 25.59 12.32 10.57
CA GLY A 190 26.56 13.41 10.41
C GLY A 190 26.98 13.62 8.96
N ILE A 191 26.04 13.48 8.02
CA ILE A 191 26.22 13.71 6.58
C ILE A 191 25.64 15.09 6.26
N SER A 192 26.38 15.93 5.50
CA SER A 192 25.89 17.22 5.00
C SER A 192 24.92 16.98 3.85
N LEU A 193 23.81 17.71 3.84
CA LEU A 193 22.86 17.77 2.74
C LEU A 193 22.81 19.22 2.29
N GLU A 194 23.47 19.52 1.18
CA GLU A 194 23.47 20.82 0.52
C GLU A 194 22.48 20.77 -0.65
N ASN A 195 21.76 21.86 -0.90
CA ASN A 195 20.79 21.99 -2.01
C ASN A 195 19.71 20.89 -2.06
N HIS A 196 19.08 20.60 -0.93
CA HIS A 196 17.95 19.66 -0.85
C HIS A 196 16.87 19.97 -1.91
N HIS A 197 16.28 18.91 -2.47
CA HIS A 197 15.35 18.94 -3.63
C HIS A 197 16.01 19.21 -4.98
N ARG A 198 17.26 18.79 -5.16
CA ARG A 198 17.90 18.57 -6.45
C ARG A 198 18.26 17.09 -6.51
N ALA A 199 17.73 16.39 -7.50
CA ALA A 199 17.81 14.92 -7.58
C ALA A 199 19.25 14.39 -7.45
N VAL A 200 20.25 15.05 -8.04
CA VAL A 200 21.65 14.60 -7.93
C VAL A 200 22.24 14.81 -6.53
N ASP A 201 21.89 15.89 -5.82
CA ASP A 201 22.38 16.18 -4.48
C ASP A 201 21.74 15.22 -3.46
N ASP A 202 20.46 14.92 -3.62
CA ASP A 202 19.73 13.93 -2.80
C ASP A 202 20.24 12.51 -3.06
N ALA A 203 20.55 12.15 -4.31
CA ALA A 203 21.20 10.88 -4.66
C ALA A 203 22.61 10.77 -4.04
N GLU A 204 23.42 11.81 -4.08
CA GLU A 204 24.77 11.83 -3.47
C GLU A 204 24.69 11.71 -1.95
N CYS A 205 23.77 12.43 -1.30
CA CYS A 205 23.49 12.28 0.13
C CYS A 205 23.07 10.84 0.47
N THR A 206 22.15 10.28 -0.32
CA THR A 206 21.70 8.90 -0.16
C THR A 206 22.83 7.90 -0.35
N ALA A 207 23.77 8.15 -1.27
CA ALA A 207 24.96 7.32 -1.48
C ALA A 207 25.87 7.33 -0.24
N HIS A 208 26.15 8.49 0.34
CA HIS A 208 26.92 8.59 1.57
C HIS A 208 26.25 7.89 2.76
N ILE A 209 24.92 7.99 2.87
CA ILE A 209 24.12 7.26 3.86
C ILE A 209 24.28 5.75 3.62
N PHE A 210 24.10 5.30 2.39
CA PHE A 210 24.14 3.88 2.03
C PHE A 210 25.51 3.27 2.31
N VAL A 211 26.59 3.94 1.96
CA VAL A 211 27.98 3.50 2.29
C VAL A 211 28.19 3.36 3.79
N LYS A 212 27.65 4.27 4.60
CA LYS A 212 27.69 4.13 6.07
C LYS A 212 26.84 2.94 6.55
N PHE A 213 25.66 2.72 5.93
CA PHE A 213 24.85 1.57 6.27
C PHE A 213 25.53 0.24 5.95
N ILE A 214 26.24 0.13 4.82
CA ILE A 214 27.04 -1.06 4.51
C ILE A 214 28.00 -1.36 5.67
N LYS A 215 28.78 -0.38 6.14
CA LYS A 215 29.71 -0.57 7.28
C LYS A 215 28.99 -1.00 8.56
N MET A 216 27.83 -0.39 8.85
CA MET A 216 27.04 -0.75 10.04
C MET A 216 26.42 -2.16 9.94
N LEU A 217 26.10 -2.61 8.74
CA LEU A 217 25.62 -3.98 8.48
C LEU A 217 26.76 -5.00 8.69
N GLU A 218 27.94 -4.73 8.17
CA GLU A 218 29.14 -5.57 8.38
C GLU A 218 29.53 -5.68 9.86
N GLU A 219 29.40 -4.59 10.64
CA GLU A 219 29.57 -4.60 12.09
C GLU A 219 28.58 -5.52 12.82
N GLN A 220 27.44 -5.86 12.17
CA GLN A 220 26.44 -6.81 12.66
C GLN A 220 26.55 -8.21 12.02
N ASP A 221 27.68 -8.50 11.34
CA ASP A 221 27.95 -9.78 10.69
C ASP A 221 26.99 -10.09 9.53
N ILE A 222 26.52 -9.05 8.83
CA ILE A 222 25.67 -9.12 7.64
C ILE A 222 26.56 -8.94 6.41
N HIS A 223 26.50 -9.86 5.45
CA HIS A 223 27.44 -9.90 4.32
C HIS A 223 26.79 -9.90 2.95
N ASN A 224 25.48 -10.07 2.85
CA ASN A 224 24.76 -10.10 1.58
C ASN A 224 23.34 -9.51 1.70
N LEU A 225 22.72 -9.21 0.56
CA LEU A 225 21.42 -8.56 0.49
C LEU A 225 20.27 -9.44 1.02
N THR A 226 20.40 -10.78 0.94
CA THR A 226 19.42 -11.71 1.54
C THR A 226 19.39 -11.57 3.06
N GLU A 227 20.55 -11.43 3.68
CA GLU A 227 20.67 -11.20 5.13
C GLU A 227 20.12 -9.83 5.53
N VAL A 228 20.29 -8.80 4.68
CA VAL A 228 19.66 -7.48 4.88
C VAL A 228 18.13 -7.61 4.91
N ASN A 229 17.52 -8.36 4.00
CA ASN A 229 16.10 -8.64 3.99
C ASN A 229 15.65 -9.38 5.27
N ALA A 230 16.43 -10.34 5.73
CA ALA A 230 16.14 -11.08 6.96
C ALA A 230 16.10 -10.16 8.20
N LEU A 231 16.90 -9.08 8.24
CA LEU A 231 16.83 -8.08 9.32
C LEU A 231 15.52 -7.31 9.31
N GLY A 232 14.97 -6.98 8.15
CA GLY A 232 13.70 -6.24 8.01
C GLY A 232 12.50 -7.02 8.51
N ALA A 233 12.50 -8.34 8.32
CA ALA A 233 11.39 -9.22 8.65
C ALA A 233 11.21 -9.51 10.15
N SER A 234 12.14 -9.12 11.03
CA SER A 234 12.23 -9.73 12.37
C SER A 234 11.97 -8.82 13.57
N SER A 235 11.87 -7.50 13.41
CA SER A 235 11.72 -6.60 14.57
C SER A 235 10.26 -6.25 14.86
N VAL A 236 9.73 -6.76 15.98
CA VAL A 236 8.41 -6.38 16.51
C VAL A 236 8.25 -4.86 16.63
N ASP A 237 9.31 -4.16 17.06
CA ASP A 237 9.28 -2.71 17.22
C ASP A 237 9.24 -1.96 15.88
N ALA A 238 9.83 -2.51 14.83
CA ALA A 238 9.69 -1.99 13.48
C ALA A 238 8.26 -2.13 12.97
N VAL A 239 7.67 -3.33 13.09
CA VAL A 239 6.27 -3.61 12.71
C VAL A 239 5.30 -2.66 13.41
N LYS A 240 5.50 -2.38 14.70
CA LYS A 240 4.67 -1.43 15.47
C LYS A 240 4.67 0.01 14.91
N LYS A 241 5.72 0.40 14.21
CA LYS A 241 5.89 1.77 13.66
C LYS A 241 5.47 1.89 12.20
N MET A 242 5.25 0.77 11.50
CA MET A 242 4.83 0.76 10.09
C MET A 242 3.40 1.29 9.92
N PRO A 243 3.02 1.80 8.74
CA PRO A 243 1.64 2.09 8.40
C PRO A 243 0.76 0.85 8.57
N SER A 244 -0.49 1.05 8.92
CA SER A 244 -1.49 -0.03 8.97
C SER A 244 -2.66 0.29 8.06
N TYR A 245 -3.22 -0.75 7.47
CA TYR A 245 -4.34 -0.73 6.55
C TYR A 245 -5.47 -1.58 7.10
N HIS A 246 -6.70 -1.35 6.68
CA HIS A 246 -7.79 -2.26 6.99
C HIS A 246 -7.69 -3.54 6.15
N ALA A 247 -8.06 -4.66 6.74
CA ALA A 247 -8.21 -5.95 6.06
C ALA A 247 -9.30 -6.77 6.75
N ILE A 248 -10.07 -7.51 5.99
CA ILE A 248 -11.08 -8.43 6.54
C ILE A 248 -10.48 -9.82 6.65
N ILE A 249 -10.62 -10.45 7.80
CA ILE A 249 -10.18 -11.82 8.04
C ILE A 249 -11.37 -12.64 8.53
N LEU A 250 -11.79 -13.62 7.74
CA LEU A 250 -12.92 -14.50 8.04
C LEU A 250 -12.43 -15.92 8.32
N ALA A 251 -13.10 -16.62 9.23
CA ALA A 251 -12.85 -18.03 9.52
C ALA A 251 -13.70 -18.92 8.60
N LYS A 252 -13.06 -19.70 7.73
CA LYS A 252 -13.70 -20.66 6.84
C LYS A 252 -14.18 -21.92 7.55
N ASN A 253 -13.48 -22.32 8.62
CA ASN A 253 -13.70 -23.55 9.36
C ASN A 253 -13.18 -23.44 10.81
N ASP A 254 -13.27 -24.49 11.61
CA ASP A 254 -12.81 -24.48 13.01
C ASP A 254 -11.32 -24.20 13.17
N LEU A 255 -10.47 -24.68 12.27
CA LEU A 255 -9.05 -24.36 12.28
C LEU A 255 -8.83 -22.86 12.01
N GLY A 256 -9.54 -22.30 11.02
CA GLY A 256 -9.54 -20.87 10.74
C GLY A 256 -10.00 -20.05 11.94
N ARG A 257 -11.01 -20.49 12.68
CA ARG A 257 -11.47 -19.82 13.90
C ARG A 257 -10.37 -19.82 14.99
N ILE A 258 -9.66 -20.92 15.17
CA ILE A 258 -8.53 -20.99 16.09
C ILE A 258 -7.39 -20.06 15.63
N ASN A 259 -7.08 -20.05 14.35
CA ASN A 259 -6.04 -19.21 13.77
C ASN A 259 -6.43 -17.72 13.87
N LEU A 260 -7.69 -17.36 13.63
CA LEU A 260 -8.21 -16.01 13.85
C LEU A 260 -7.99 -15.55 15.30
N TYR A 261 -8.31 -16.39 16.30
CA TYR A 261 -8.08 -16.06 17.71
C TYR A 261 -6.59 -15.89 18.02
N ARG A 262 -5.70 -16.68 17.40
CA ARG A 262 -4.24 -16.51 17.54
C ARG A 262 -3.77 -15.17 16.98
N LEU A 263 -4.26 -14.78 15.81
CA LEU A 263 -3.95 -13.49 15.19
C LEU A 263 -4.40 -12.33 16.08
N VAL A 264 -5.65 -12.34 16.54
CA VAL A 264 -6.21 -11.32 17.44
C VAL A 264 -5.42 -11.27 18.76
N SER A 265 -5.12 -12.41 19.37
CA SER A 265 -4.34 -12.45 20.61
C SER A 265 -2.96 -11.84 20.42
N GLN A 266 -2.25 -12.21 19.37
CA GLN A 266 -0.90 -11.68 19.13
C GLN A 266 -0.91 -10.19 18.75
N SER A 267 -1.93 -9.71 18.02
CA SER A 267 -2.07 -8.29 17.71
C SER A 267 -2.16 -7.42 18.96
N HIS A 268 -2.84 -7.91 20.00
CA HIS A 268 -2.96 -7.21 21.28
C HIS A 268 -1.73 -7.39 22.19
N LEU A 269 -1.18 -8.60 22.28
CA LEU A 269 -0.10 -8.90 23.22
C LEU A 269 1.28 -8.50 22.70
N THR A 270 1.52 -8.60 21.39
CA THR A 270 2.84 -8.43 20.79
C THR A 270 2.94 -7.18 19.94
N TYR A 271 1.94 -6.92 19.09
CA TYR A 271 2.01 -5.90 18.04
C TYR A 271 1.15 -4.66 18.31
N PHE A 272 0.67 -4.47 19.53
CA PHE A 272 -0.15 -3.30 19.89
C PHE A 272 0.66 -2.01 19.86
N ASN A 273 0.19 -1.02 19.07
CA ASN A 273 0.65 0.36 19.09
C ASN A 273 -0.49 1.27 18.62
N LYS A 274 -1.16 1.97 19.55
CA LYS A 274 -2.43 2.70 19.37
C LYS A 274 -3.61 1.79 19.04
N HIS A 275 -3.42 0.80 18.15
CA HIS A 275 -4.38 -0.26 17.82
C HIS A 275 -3.67 -1.61 17.68
N PRO A 276 -4.44 -2.72 17.75
CA PRO A 276 -3.90 -4.07 17.58
C PRO A 276 -3.53 -4.31 16.12
N ARG A 277 -2.24 -4.46 15.80
CA ARG A 277 -1.70 -4.62 14.46
C ARG A 277 -1.47 -6.08 14.12
N ILE A 278 -1.78 -6.48 12.90
CA ILE A 278 -1.53 -7.84 12.40
C ILE A 278 -0.55 -7.77 11.22
N PRO A 279 0.70 -8.20 11.38
CA PRO A 279 1.64 -8.26 10.27
C PRO A 279 1.27 -9.36 9.26
N LYS A 280 1.51 -9.12 7.98
CA LYS A 280 1.27 -10.10 6.90
C LYS A 280 2.02 -11.41 7.14
N SER A 281 3.25 -11.35 7.64
CA SER A 281 4.03 -12.55 7.99
C SER A 281 3.32 -13.44 9.00
N LEU A 282 2.64 -12.84 9.99
CA LEU A 282 1.85 -13.57 10.97
C LEU A 282 0.60 -14.21 10.35
N ILE A 283 -0.06 -13.48 9.42
CA ILE A 283 -1.18 -14.05 8.66
C ILE A 283 -0.72 -15.25 7.86
N LEU A 284 0.39 -15.16 7.13
CA LEU A 284 0.92 -16.27 6.34
C LEU A 284 1.23 -17.49 7.22
N LYS A 285 1.75 -17.28 8.44
CA LYS A 285 2.01 -18.34 9.40
C LYS A 285 0.73 -19.08 9.83
N TYR A 286 -0.40 -18.39 9.95
CA TYR A 286 -1.68 -18.93 10.40
C TYR A 286 -2.75 -18.90 9.30
N ARG A 287 -2.32 -18.94 8.02
CA ARG A 287 -3.17 -18.74 6.84
C ARG A 287 -4.27 -19.78 6.66
N GLU A 288 -4.01 -21.01 7.09
CA GLU A 288 -4.92 -22.13 6.86
C GLU A 288 -6.28 -21.93 7.54
N GLY A 289 -7.34 -22.13 6.77
CA GLY A 289 -8.72 -21.97 7.21
C GLY A 289 -9.20 -20.51 7.31
N LEU A 290 -8.41 -19.53 6.85
CA LEU A 290 -8.78 -18.12 6.78
C LEU A 290 -9.14 -17.70 5.35
N ILE A 291 -10.03 -16.72 5.24
CA ILE A 291 -10.36 -15.99 4.02
C ILE A 291 -10.01 -14.53 4.27
N LEU A 292 -9.27 -13.92 3.34
CA LEU A 292 -8.81 -12.53 3.44
C LEU A 292 -9.50 -11.65 2.40
N GLY A 293 -10.07 -10.53 2.86
CA GLY A 293 -10.66 -9.49 2.02
C GLY A 293 -9.87 -8.20 2.04
N SER A 294 -9.93 -7.45 0.93
CA SER A 294 -9.16 -6.20 0.74
C SER A 294 -9.68 -5.01 1.54
N ALA A 295 -10.83 -5.15 2.19
CA ALA A 295 -11.51 -4.13 2.99
C ALA A 295 -11.88 -2.84 2.22
N CYS A 296 -12.18 -1.78 2.98
CA CYS A 296 -12.70 -0.49 2.55
C CYS A 296 -11.63 0.43 1.92
N GLU A 297 -11.92 1.74 1.87
CA GLU A 297 -11.01 2.79 1.37
C GLU A 297 -9.73 2.93 2.23
N ALA A 298 -9.75 2.48 3.48
CA ALA A 298 -8.56 2.41 4.34
C ALA A 298 -7.76 1.12 4.11
N GLY A 299 -8.21 0.23 3.23
CA GLY A 299 -7.50 -0.97 2.81
C GLY A 299 -6.29 -0.67 1.92
N GLU A 300 -5.34 -1.59 1.93
CA GLU A 300 -4.07 -1.41 1.21
C GLU A 300 -4.28 -1.32 -0.31
N LEU A 301 -5.19 -2.13 -0.89
CA LEU A 301 -5.48 -2.11 -2.32
C LEU A 301 -6.09 -0.78 -2.75
N TYR A 302 -7.10 -0.30 -2.04
CA TYR A 302 -7.76 0.96 -2.36
C TYR A 302 -6.78 2.14 -2.28
N ARG A 303 -5.95 2.18 -1.21
CA ARG A 303 -4.88 3.19 -1.08
C ARG A 303 -3.86 3.13 -2.20
N ALA A 304 -3.44 1.95 -2.59
CA ALA A 304 -2.51 1.78 -3.70
C ALA A 304 -3.06 2.30 -5.04
N LEU A 305 -4.37 2.13 -5.28
CA LEU A 305 -5.05 2.69 -6.46
C LEU A 305 -5.15 4.21 -6.38
N LEU A 306 -5.48 4.79 -5.22
CA LEU A 306 -5.49 6.24 -5.01
C LEU A 306 -4.11 6.87 -5.24
N ASP A 307 -3.06 6.21 -4.77
CA ASP A 307 -1.67 6.66 -4.91
C ASP A 307 -1.11 6.41 -6.32
N GLY A 308 -1.88 5.77 -7.22
CA GLY A 308 -1.49 5.46 -8.58
C GLY A 308 -0.27 4.53 -8.66
N GLN A 309 -0.20 3.53 -7.79
CA GLN A 309 0.87 2.54 -7.83
C GLN A 309 0.88 1.74 -9.13
N SER A 310 2.04 1.21 -9.51
CA SER A 310 2.20 0.45 -10.74
C SER A 310 1.36 -0.84 -10.77
N ASP A 311 1.01 -1.32 -11.97
CA ASP A 311 0.25 -2.56 -12.14
C ASP A 311 0.96 -3.76 -11.48
N ALA A 312 2.30 -3.80 -11.46
CA ALA A 312 3.06 -4.85 -10.80
C ALA A 312 2.88 -4.84 -9.27
N GLN A 313 2.84 -3.64 -8.65
CA GLN A 313 2.57 -3.48 -7.22
C GLN A 313 1.13 -3.85 -6.90
N ILE A 314 0.16 -3.35 -7.68
CA ILE A 314 -1.25 -3.70 -7.55
C ILE A 314 -1.45 -5.22 -7.66
N ALA A 315 -0.81 -5.88 -8.63
CA ALA A 315 -0.89 -7.32 -8.82
C ALA A 315 -0.39 -8.11 -7.59
N ARG A 316 0.68 -7.66 -6.94
CA ARG A 316 1.17 -8.29 -5.69
C ARG A 316 0.14 -8.17 -4.57
N LEU A 317 -0.48 -6.99 -4.42
CA LEU A 317 -1.51 -6.77 -3.41
C LEU A 317 -2.73 -7.66 -3.65
N VAL A 318 -3.26 -7.67 -4.87
CA VAL A 318 -4.42 -8.49 -5.24
C VAL A 318 -4.18 -9.98 -4.97
N LYS A 319 -2.98 -10.50 -5.25
CA LYS A 319 -2.63 -11.90 -4.99
C LYS A 319 -2.68 -12.31 -3.52
N PHE A 320 -2.48 -11.37 -2.60
CA PHE A 320 -2.52 -11.63 -1.17
C PHE A 320 -3.92 -11.92 -0.65
N TYR A 321 -4.95 -11.30 -1.23
CA TYR A 321 -6.34 -11.43 -0.84
C TYR A 321 -7.05 -12.60 -1.54
N ASP A 322 -8.08 -13.17 -0.90
CA ASP A 322 -8.95 -14.18 -1.49
C ASP A 322 -10.11 -13.56 -2.26
N TYR A 323 -10.59 -12.40 -1.79
CA TYR A 323 -11.60 -11.61 -2.46
C TYR A 323 -11.30 -10.12 -2.33
N LEU A 324 -11.89 -9.33 -3.23
CA LEU A 324 -11.78 -7.88 -3.23
C LEU A 324 -13.11 -7.28 -2.80
N GLU A 325 -13.08 -6.07 -2.26
CA GLU A 325 -14.25 -5.39 -1.72
C GLU A 325 -14.41 -4.01 -2.36
N ILE A 326 -15.66 -3.65 -2.65
CA ILE A 326 -16.07 -2.30 -3.02
C ILE A 326 -17.26 -1.86 -2.17
N GLN A 327 -17.43 -0.55 -2.00
CA GLN A 327 -18.46 0.03 -1.17
C GLN A 327 -19.27 1.08 -1.95
N PRO A 328 -20.50 1.45 -1.51
CA PRO A 328 -21.26 2.55 -2.06
C PRO A 328 -20.43 3.82 -2.21
N CYS A 329 -20.59 4.53 -3.32
CA CYS A 329 -19.81 5.74 -3.57
C CYS A 329 -20.02 6.82 -2.50
N GLY A 330 -21.19 6.83 -1.86
CA GLY A 330 -21.51 7.72 -0.76
C GLY A 330 -20.57 7.60 0.43
N ASN A 331 -20.09 6.38 0.73
CA ASN A 331 -19.15 6.12 1.84
C ASN A 331 -17.82 6.87 1.66
N ASN A 332 -17.41 7.07 0.40
CA ASN A 332 -16.12 7.65 0.04
C ASN A 332 -16.23 9.11 -0.48
N LYS A 333 -17.42 9.71 -0.42
CA LYS A 333 -17.68 11.06 -0.94
C LYS A 333 -16.81 12.14 -0.27
N PHE A 334 -16.38 11.94 0.97
CA PHE A 334 -15.46 12.84 1.69
C PHE A 334 -14.13 13.04 0.94
N MET A 335 -13.72 12.12 0.09
CA MET A 335 -12.48 12.21 -0.70
C MET A 335 -12.52 13.39 -1.68
N ILE A 336 -13.70 13.73 -2.21
CA ILE A 336 -13.88 14.83 -3.18
C ILE A 336 -13.53 16.19 -2.56
N ALA A 337 -13.81 16.36 -1.26
CA ALA A 337 -13.51 17.60 -0.52
C ALA A 337 -12.13 17.58 0.16
N SER A 338 -11.39 16.46 0.06
CA SER A 338 -10.13 16.29 0.77
C SER A 338 -8.97 17.00 0.06
N GLU A 339 -8.34 17.95 0.72
CA GLU A 339 -7.11 18.60 0.22
C GLU A 339 -5.93 17.64 0.07
N LYS A 340 -5.98 16.50 0.77
CA LYS A 340 -4.92 15.46 0.77
C LYS A 340 -5.07 14.45 -0.37
N ILE A 341 -6.29 14.25 -0.88
CA ILE A 341 -6.60 13.28 -1.94
C ILE A 341 -6.91 14.07 -3.21
N ARG A 342 -5.90 14.25 -4.07
CA ARG A 342 -6.02 15.08 -5.29
C ARG A 342 -6.49 14.29 -6.52
N THR A 343 -6.58 12.99 -6.41
CA THR A 343 -6.94 12.08 -7.51
C THR A 343 -8.45 11.87 -7.63
N VAL A 344 -9.24 12.32 -6.64
CA VAL A 344 -10.70 12.15 -6.60
C VAL A 344 -11.34 13.53 -6.54
N ASN A 345 -12.04 13.92 -7.63
CA ASN A 345 -12.69 15.23 -7.77
C ASN A 345 -14.20 15.11 -7.99
N SER A 346 -14.70 13.89 -8.23
CA SER A 346 -16.09 13.61 -8.58
C SER A 346 -16.52 12.22 -8.11
N ILE A 347 -17.83 11.97 -8.10
CA ILE A 347 -18.39 10.62 -7.88
C ILE A 347 -17.92 9.66 -8.98
N GLU A 348 -17.75 10.13 -10.20
CA GLU A 348 -17.26 9.31 -11.32
C GLU A 348 -15.84 8.78 -11.04
N ASP A 349 -14.96 9.55 -10.38
CA ASP A 349 -13.62 9.09 -10.01
C ASP A 349 -13.70 7.94 -8.98
N ILE A 350 -14.62 8.02 -8.02
CA ILE A 350 -14.87 6.94 -7.05
C ILE A 350 -15.42 5.70 -7.78
N GLN A 351 -16.38 5.87 -8.71
CA GLN A 351 -16.88 4.79 -9.54
C GLN A 351 -15.78 4.14 -10.39
N ASN A 352 -14.83 4.94 -10.91
CA ASN A 352 -13.72 4.43 -11.69
C ASN A 352 -12.75 3.58 -10.85
N ILE A 353 -12.53 3.94 -9.58
CA ILE A 353 -11.76 3.09 -8.65
C ILE A 353 -12.49 1.77 -8.42
N ASN A 354 -13.80 1.80 -8.18
CA ASN A 354 -14.61 0.58 -8.02
C ASN A 354 -14.59 -0.28 -9.29
N ARG A 355 -14.74 0.32 -10.49
CA ARG A 355 -14.61 -0.39 -11.79
C ARG A 355 -13.23 -1.06 -11.89
N ARG A 356 -12.17 -0.34 -11.52
CA ARG A 356 -10.81 -0.90 -11.54
C ARG A 356 -10.65 -2.08 -10.59
N ILE A 357 -11.25 -2.06 -9.41
CA ILE A 357 -11.24 -3.20 -8.48
C ILE A 357 -12.00 -4.39 -9.07
N VAL A 358 -13.13 -4.16 -9.74
CA VAL A 358 -13.90 -5.23 -10.44
C VAL A 358 -13.06 -5.83 -11.56
N GLU A 359 -12.42 -5.02 -12.40
CA GLU A 359 -11.51 -5.50 -13.46
C GLU A 359 -10.35 -6.33 -12.91
N LEU A 360 -9.76 -5.89 -11.79
CA LEU A 360 -8.71 -6.65 -11.11
C LEU A 360 -9.24 -7.99 -10.58
N GLY A 361 -10.45 -8.02 -10.04
CA GLY A 361 -11.12 -9.26 -9.66
C GLY A 361 -11.23 -10.24 -10.83
N GLU A 362 -11.69 -9.79 -12.00
CA GLU A 362 -11.78 -10.60 -13.23
C GLU A 362 -10.38 -11.06 -13.69
N GLN A 363 -9.42 -10.14 -13.78
CA GLN A 363 -8.06 -10.42 -14.23
C GLN A 363 -7.35 -11.47 -13.37
N PHE A 364 -7.55 -11.42 -12.05
CA PHE A 364 -6.88 -12.31 -11.09
C PHE A 364 -7.78 -13.46 -10.61
N HIS A 365 -8.96 -13.61 -11.16
CA HIS A 365 -9.95 -14.63 -10.78
C HIS A 365 -10.28 -14.59 -9.27
N LYS A 366 -10.49 -13.38 -8.75
CA LYS A 366 -10.90 -13.12 -7.37
C LYS A 366 -12.35 -12.65 -7.34
N PRO A 367 -13.21 -13.22 -6.47
CA PRO A 367 -14.53 -12.65 -6.24
C PRO A 367 -14.42 -11.19 -5.81
N VAL A 368 -15.32 -10.36 -6.31
CA VAL A 368 -15.51 -9.00 -5.80
C VAL A 368 -16.85 -8.96 -5.08
N VAL A 369 -16.87 -8.41 -3.87
CA VAL A 369 -18.09 -8.29 -3.06
C VAL A 369 -18.39 -6.81 -2.80
N ALA A 370 -19.68 -6.48 -2.73
CA ALA A 370 -20.16 -5.17 -2.32
C ALA A 370 -20.59 -5.24 -0.85
N THR A 371 -20.05 -4.35 -0.01
CA THR A 371 -20.42 -4.22 1.41
C THR A 371 -20.91 -2.81 1.72
N CYS A 372 -21.80 -2.65 2.72
CA CYS A 372 -22.34 -1.33 3.09
C CYS A 372 -21.48 -0.57 4.09
N ASP A 373 -20.58 -1.25 4.82
CA ASP A 373 -19.85 -0.66 5.95
C ASP A 373 -20.79 -0.08 7.03
N VAL A 374 -21.74 -0.89 7.48
CA VAL A 374 -22.83 -0.47 8.36
C VAL A 374 -22.33 -0.03 9.73
N HIS A 375 -22.62 1.22 10.10
CA HIS A 375 -22.34 1.79 11.41
C HIS A 375 -23.60 2.14 12.21
N PHE A 376 -24.75 2.22 11.56
CA PHE A 376 -26.05 2.44 12.18
C PHE A 376 -27.15 1.78 11.33
N LEU A 377 -28.34 1.60 11.93
CA LEU A 377 -29.39 0.79 11.33
C LEU A 377 -30.20 1.59 10.28
N ASP A 378 -30.81 2.68 10.71
CA ASP A 378 -31.66 3.51 9.89
C ASP A 378 -30.98 4.85 9.55
N PRO A 379 -31.27 5.51 8.42
CA PRO A 379 -30.65 6.78 8.05
C PRO A 379 -30.73 7.86 9.14
N GLU A 380 -31.79 7.89 9.93
CA GLU A 380 -32.01 8.84 11.02
C GLU A 380 -31.07 8.62 12.21
N ASP A 381 -30.50 7.43 12.36
CA ASP A 381 -29.57 7.06 13.42
C ASP A 381 -28.18 7.71 13.26
N GLU A 382 -27.91 8.31 12.11
CA GLU A 382 -26.70 9.10 11.84
C GLU A 382 -26.40 10.09 12.98
N ILE A 383 -27.44 10.69 13.56
CA ILE A 383 -27.29 11.67 14.64
C ILE A 383 -26.59 11.09 15.87
N TYR A 384 -26.79 9.82 16.18
CA TYR A 384 -26.14 9.18 17.32
C TYR A 384 -24.64 8.99 17.06
N ARG A 385 -24.28 8.61 15.84
CA ARG A 385 -22.88 8.51 15.41
C ARG A 385 -22.19 9.86 15.47
N ARG A 386 -22.82 10.91 14.97
CA ARG A 386 -22.35 12.30 15.02
C ARG A 386 -22.04 12.74 16.44
N ILE A 387 -22.96 12.51 17.39
CA ILE A 387 -22.78 12.84 18.81
C ILE A 387 -21.56 12.11 19.39
N ILE A 388 -21.42 10.81 19.09
CA ILE A 388 -20.30 10.00 19.60
C ILE A 388 -18.97 10.50 19.01
N MET A 389 -18.91 10.80 17.74
CA MET A 389 -17.71 11.31 17.07
C MET A 389 -17.31 12.70 17.61
N ALA A 390 -18.27 13.62 17.73
CA ALA A 390 -18.02 14.93 18.31
C ALA A 390 -17.53 14.81 19.77
N GLY A 391 -18.13 13.92 20.55
CA GLY A 391 -17.69 13.64 21.93
C GLY A 391 -16.27 13.05 22.04
N ARG A 392 -15.76 12.43 20.97
CA ARG A 392 -14.39 11.93 20.87
C ARG A 392 -13.41 12.92 20.22
N GLY A 393 -13.88 14.11 19.82
CA GLY A 393 -13.06 15.18 19.25
C GLY A 393 -12.71 14.99 17.77
N PHE A 394 -13.55 14.31 17.00
CA PHE A 394 -13.41 14.24 15.55
C PHE A 394 -13.88 15.56 14.92
N ASP A 395 -13.02 16.19 14.13
CA ASP A 395 -13.31 17.50 13.50
C ASP A 395 -14.35 17.38 12.37
N ASP A 396 -14.52 16.20 11.79
CA ASP A 396 -15.44 15.85 10.70
C ASP A 396 -16.75 15.22 11.19
N ALA A 397 -17.06 15.33 12.47
CA ALA A 397 -18.26 14.73 13.07
C ALA A 397 -19.57 15.16 12.39
N ASP A 398 -19.63 16.36 11.83
CA ASP A 398 -20.81 16.90 11.14
C ASP A 398 -20.94 16.49 9.67
N ASP A 399 -19.89 15.88 9.08
CA ASP A 399 -19.88 15.37 7.71
C ASP A 399 -19.98 13.83 7.70
N GLN A 400 -21.19 13.32 7.90
CA GLN A 400 -21.44 11.90 8.02
C GLN A 400 -21.64 11.24 6.66
N ALA A 401 -20.91 10.12 6.45
CA ALA A 401 -21.18 9.22 5.34
C ALA A 401 -22.47 8.40 5.59
N PRO A 402 -23.19 7.96 4.52
CA PRO A 402 -24.46 7.22 4.64
C PRO A 402 -24.22 5.74 5.01
N LEU A 403 -23.68 5.49 6.19
CA LEU A 403 -23.26 4.17 6.68
C LEU A 403 -24.40 3.42 7.37
N TYR A 404 -25.63 3.50 6.84
CA TYR A 404 -26.77 2.75 7.33
C TYR A 404 -26.89 1.37 6.66
N LEU A 405 -27.73 0.51 7.20
CA LEU A 405 -27.99 -0.81 6.65
C LEU A 405 -28.82 -0.69 5.35
N HIS A 406 -28.19 -0.85 4.22
CA HIS A 406 -28.88 -0.90 2.92
C HIS A 406 -29.60 -2.23 2.72
N THR A 407 -30.79 -2.19 2.11
CA THR A 407 -31.47 -3.38 1.58
C THR A 407 -30.76 -3.89 0.33
N THR A 408 -31.10 -5.11 -0.10
CA THR A 408 -30.54 -5.67 -1.33
C THR A 408 -30.88 -4.80 -2.54
N GLU A 409 -32.08 -4.26 -2.60
CA GLU A 409 -32.55 -3.39 -3.67
C GLU A 409 -31.74 -2.09 -3.71
N GLU A 410 -31.51 -1.45 -2.55
CA GLU A 410 -30.69 -0.24 -2.45
C GLU A 410 -29.25 -0.52 -2.88
N MET A 411 -28.66 -1.65 -2.48
CA MET A 411 -27.33 -2.03 -2.91
C MET A 411 -27.24 -2.28 -4.41
N LEU A 412 -28.24 -2.91 -5.02
CA LEU A 412 -28.31 -3.09 -6.48
C LEU A 412 -28.39 -1.74 -7.21
N GLU A 413 -29.13 -0.76 -6.67
CA GLU A 413 -29.23 0.59 -7.22
C GLU A 413 -27.88 1.33 -7.11
N GLU A 414 -27.21 1.27 -5.95
CA GLU A 414 -25.88 1.89 -5.72
C GLU A 414 -24.83 1.42 -6.73
N PHE A 415 -24.87 0.15 -7.13
CA PHE A 415 -23.90 -0.41 -8.08
C PHE A 415 -24.42 -0.52 -9.52
N SER A 416 -25.59 0.06 -9.83
CA SER A 416 -26.21 0.04 -11.18
C SER A 416 -25.30 0.55 -12.30
N TYR A 417 -24.35 1.44 -11.98
CA TYR A 417 -23.35 1.97 -12.92
C TYR A 417 -22.36 0.91 -13.45
N LEU A 418 -22.34 -0.30 -12.87
CA LEU A 418 -21.55 -1.46 -13.35
C LEU A 418 -22.33 -2.32 -14.34
N GLY A 419 -23.64 -2.04 -14.53
CA GLY A 419 -24.58 -2.87 -15.26
C GLY A 419 -25.27 -3.91 -14.37
N SER A 420 -26.50 -4.32 -14.74
CA SER A 420 -27.37 -5.17 -13.91
C SER A 420 -26.72 -6.50 -13.51
N ASP A 421 -26.11 -7.19 -14.48
CA ASP A 421 -25.54 -8.52 -14.28
C ASP A 421 -24.34 -8.47 -13.32
N LYS A 422 -23.48 -7.44 -13.45
CA LYS A 422 -22.35 -7.25 -12.58
C LYS A 422 -22.78 -6.80 -11.18
N ALA A 423 -23.77 -5.93 -11.07
CA ALA A 423 -24.35 -5.53 -9.78
C ALA A 423 -24.92 -6.75 -9.03
N GLU A 424 -25.69 -7.63 -9.72
CA GLU A 424 -26.20 -8.87 -9.13
C GLU A 424 -25.07 -9.81 -8.68
N GLU A 425 -24.04 -9.95 -9.51
CA GLU A 425 -22.87 -10.77 -9.19
C GLU A 425 -22.21 -10.33 -7.87
N ILE A 426 -21.88 -9.03 -7.73
CA ILE A 426 -21.10 -8.51 -6.58
C ILE A 426 -21.95 -8.32 -5.31
N VAL A 427 -23.25 -8.01 -5.46
CA VAL A 427 -24.14 -7.75 -4.32
C VAL A 427 -24.77 -9.04 -3.78
N ILE A 428 -25.13 -9.99 -4.66
CA ILE A 428 -25.87 -11.19 -4.29
C ILE A 428 -25.02 -12.46 -4.43
N THR A 429 -24.49 -12.72 -5.64
CA THR A 429 -23.87 -14.02 -5.93
C THR A 429 -22.58 -14.23 -5.12
N ASN A 430 -21.69 -13.25 -5.13
CA ASN A 430 -20.37 -13.35 -4.47
C ASN A 430 -20.43 -13.19 -2.96
N THR A 431 -21.53 -12.65 -2.40
CA THR A 431 -21.72 -12.48 -0.96
C THR A 431 -22.32 -13.71 -0.28
N ASN A 432 -22.83 -14.68 -1.03
CA ASN A 432 -23.38 -15.97 -0.58
C ASN A 432 -22.37 -17.11 -0.78
#